data_ab6322942b2cae1dfd6f15abff8f6a79
#
_entry.id   ab6322942b2cae1dfd6f15abff8f6a79
#
_cell.length_a   1.000
_cell.length_b   1.000
_cell.length_c   1.000
_cell.angle_alpha   90.00
_cell.angle_beta   90.00
_cell.angle_gamma   90.00
#
_symmetry.space_group_name_H-M   'P 1'
#
loop_
_entity.id
_entity.type
_entity.pdbx_description
1 polymer ?
#
loop_
_entity_poly.entity_id
_entity_poly.type
_entity_poly.pdbx_seq_one_letter_code
_entity_poly.pdbx_strand_id
1 'polypeptide(L)'
;SRRQRQMCIRDRFRTGRPLLFIYRGEERTVRNDHGKPYQVTEEDVREMVDYISHYSLYAYEQEMKQGFITVEGGHRIGMAGQAIMENGRVKNLKYISSIHVRLSHEVIGCADQVFPYITGNRELYHTLIVSPPGCGKTTLLRDMIRQISDGNRWVKGMATGVVDERSEIGGCYRGLQQNDLGMRTDVLDGCSKAEGMIMMIRSMGPQVLAVDEIGLAEDVHAVEYATV
;
A
#
# COMPACT_ATOMS: atom_id res chain seq x y z
N SER A 1 8.14 0.21 -16.05
CA SER A 1 8.21 -0.31 -17.41
C SER A 1 6.81 -0.72 -17.90
N ARG A 2 6.63 -0.96 -19.25
CA ARG A 2 5.35 -1.44 -19.82
C ARG A 2 4.86 -2.75 -19.16
N ARG A 3 5.75 -3.64 -18.70
CA ARG A 3 5.38 -4.89 -18.02
C ARG A 3 4.73 -4.68 -16.65
N GLN A 4 5.13 -3.68 -15.88
CA GLN A 4 4.54 -3.38 -14.56
C GLN A 4 3.12 -2.83 -14.64
N ARG A 5 2.77 -2.09 -15.71
CA ARG A 5 1.38 -1.62 -15.94
C ARG A 5 0.41 -2.76 -16.29
N GLN A 6 0.92 -3.95 -16.67
CA GLN A 6 0.08 -5.07 -17.10
C GLN A 6 -0.52 -5.90 -15.95
N MET A 7 -0.09 -5.68 -14.71
CA MET A 7 -0.48 -6.56 -13.58
C MET A 7 -1.43 -5.91 -12.56
N CYS A 8 -1.72 -4.62 -12.65
CA CYS A 8 -2.69 -4.00 -11.74
C CYS A 8 -4.11 -4.29 -12.20
N ILE A 9 -4.77 -5.23 -11.54
CA ILE A 9 -6.22 -5.39 -11.64
C ILE A 9 -6.85 -4.31 -10.75
N ARG A 10 -7.71 -3.50 -11.34
CA ARG A 10 -8.45 -2.44 -10.65
C ARG A 10 -9.90 -2.55 -11.06
N ASP A 11 -10.75 -2.86 -10.10
CA ASP A 11 -12.18 -2.99 -10.32
C ASP A 11 -12.91 -1.78 -9.75
N ARG A 12 -13.88 -1.28 -10.49
CA ARG A 12 -14.68 -0.12 -10.06
C ARG A 12 -16.14 -0.46 -10.10
N PHE A 13 -16.72 -0.52 -8.91
CA PHE A 13 -18.14 -0.66 -8.68
C PHE A 13 -18.70 0.74 -8.42
N ARG A 14 -19.68 1.18 -9.22
CA ARG A 14 -20.39 2.44 -9.04
C ARG A 14 -21.86 2.19 -9.27
N THR A 15 -22.69 2.47 -8.29
CA THR A 15 -24.14 2.33 -8.39
C THR A 15 -24.69 2.99 -9.63
N GLY A 16 -25.51 2.27 -10.40
CA GLY A 16 -26.12 2.74 -11.64
C GLY A 16 -25.16 2.89 -12.83
N ARG A 17 -23.96 2.32 -12.77
CA ARG A 17 -22.96 2.36 -13.84
C ARG A 17 -22.49 0.96 -14.21
N PRO A 18 -21.96 0.75 -15.43
CA PRO A 18 -21.34 -0.51 -15.80
C PRO A 18 -20.20 -0.88 -14.86
N LEU A 19 -20.10 -2.17 -14.50
CA LEU A 19 -18.95 -2.69 -13.78
C LEU A 19 -17.72 -2.64 -14.68
N LEU A 20 -16.72 -1.87 -14.27
CA LEU A 20 -15.48 -1.66 -14.98
C LEU A 20 -14.32 -2.36 -14.28
N PHE A 21 -13.49 -3.05 -15.03
CA PHE A 21 -12.22 -3.57 -14.54
C PHE A 21 -11.10 -3.31 -15.53
N ILE A 22 -9.87 -3.15 -15.00
CA ILE A 22 -8.68 -2.96 -15.80
C ILE A 22 -7.88 -4.25 -15.76
N TYR A 23 -7.74 -4.88 -16.91
CA TYR A 23 -6.94 -6.08 -17.09
C TYR A 23 -5.88 -5.84 -18.17
N ARG A 24 -4.61 -6.07 -17.84
CA ARG A 24 -3.46 -5.83 -18.72
C ARG A 24 -3.41 -4.41 -19.31
N GLY A 25 -3.86 -3.42 -18.55
CA GLY A 25 -3.87 -2.01 -18.95
C GLY A 25 -5.03 -1.61 -19.86
N GLU A 26 -5.95 -2.53 -20.17
CA GLU A 26 -7.17 -2.28 -20.94
C GLU A 26 -8.38 -2.25 -20.01
N GLU A 27 -9.22 -1.23 -20.18
CA GLU A 27 -10.50 -1.16 -19.51
C GLU A 27 -11.52 -2.06 -20.18
N ARG A 28 -12.20 -2.89 -19.40
CA ARG A 28 -13.22 -3.83 -19.85
C ARG A 28 -14.45 -3.74 -18.97
N THR A 29 -15.59 -4.17 -19.50
CA THR A 29 -16.85 -4.30 -18.78
C THR A 29 -17.26 -5.74 -18.63
N VAL A 30 -17.82 -6.09 -17.47
CA VAL A 30 -18.54 -7.36 -17.28
C VAL A 30 -19.87 -7.28 -18.05
N ARG A 31 -20.24 -8.37 -18.70
CA ARG A 31 -21.51 -8.49 -19.42
C ARG A 31 -22.42 -9.48 -18.72
N ASN A 32 -23.73 -9.18 -18.70
CA ASN A 32 -24.74 -10.09 -18.22
C ASN A 32 -25.03 -11.19 -19.25
N ASP A 33 -25.91 -12.14 -18.92
CA ASP A 33 -26.29 -13.27 -19.77
C ASP A 33 -26.91 -12.87 -21.10
N HIS A 34 -27.40 -11.62 -21.21
CA HIS A 34 -27.93 -11.04 -22.43
C HIS A 34 -26.89 -10.26 -23.25
N GLY A 35 -25.61 -10.33 -22.89
CA GLY A 35 -24.50 -9.67 -23.58
C GLY A 35 -24.42 -8.15 -23.37
N LYS A 36 -25.29 -7.57 -22.51
CA LYS A 36 -25.26 -6.15 -22.16
C LYS A 36 -24.29 -5.89 -21.00
N PRO A 37 -23.65 -4.69 -20.91
CA PRO A 37 -22.86 -4.33 -19.75
C PRO A 37 -23.66 -4.47 -18.44
N TYR A 38 -23.07 -5.19 -17.48
CA TYR A 38 -23.68 -5.36 -16.15
C TYR A 38 -23.73 -4.02 -15.43
N GLN A 39 -24.91 -3.62 -14.98
CA GLN A 39 -25.11 -2.39 -14.21
C GLN A 39 -25.03 -2.72 -12.72
N VAL A 40 -24.11 -2.06 -12.03
CA VAL A 40 -23.94 -2.23 -10.58
C VAL A 40 -25.16 -1.67 -9.86
N THR A 41 -25.75 -2.45 -8.99
CA THR A 41 -26.90 -2.08 -8.17
C THR A 41 -26.46 -1.52 -6.80
N GLU A 42 -27.38 -0.92 -6.05
CA GLU A 42 -27.13 -0.53 -4.65
C GLU A 42 -26.90 -1.77 -3.76
N GLU A 43 -27.58 -2.86 -4.08
CA GLU A 43 -27.46 -4.15 -3.39
C GLU A 43 -26.04 -4.70 -3.54
N ASP A 44 -25.49 -4.72 -4.77
CA ASP A 44 -24.13 -5.18 -5.03
C ASP A 44 -23.10 -4.42 -4.18
N VAL A 45 -23.27 -3.08 -4.10
CA VAL A 45 -22.36 -2.24 -3.30
C VAL A 45 -22.51 -2.54 -1.82
N ARG A 46 -23.74 -2.72 -1.33
CA ARG A 46 -24.02 -3.03 0.07
C ARG A 46 -23.45 -4.40 0.46
N GLU A 47 -23.75 -5.44 -0.32
CA GLU A 47 -23.24 -6.79 -0.08
C GLU A 47 -21.70 -6.82 -0.08
N MET A 48 -21.07 -6.08 -0.99
CA MET A 48 -19.62 -5.97 -1.04
C MET A 48 -19.05 -5.28 0.21
N VAL A 49 -19.68 -4.19 0.69
CA VAL A 49 -19.26 -3.50 1.92
C VAL A 49 -19.41 -4.43 3.12
N ASP A 50 -20.53 -5.13 3.24
CA ASP A 50 -20.80 -6.07 4.32
C ASP A 50 -19.76 -7.22 4.33
N TYR A 51 -19.46 -7.78 3.16
CA TYR A 51 -18.45 -8.83 3.01
C TYR A 51 -17.04 -8.36 3.40
N ILE A 52 -16.61 -7.20 2.89
CA ILE A 52 -15.28 -6.63 3.13
C ILE A 52 -15.11 -6.27 4.62
N SER A 53 -16.14 -5.73 5.24
CA SER A 53 -16.11 -5.32 6.65
C SER A 53 -16.41 -6.46 7.63
N HIS A 54 -16.55 -7.69 7.15
CA HIS A 54 -17.03 -8.81 7.96
C HIS A 54 -18.29 -8.45 8.77
N TYR A 55 -19.22 -7.74 8.12
CA TYR A 55 -20.47 -7.22 8.70
C TYR A 55 -20.28 -6.25 9.88
N SER A 56 -19.09 -5.66 10.03
CA SER A 56 -18.77 -4.70 11.10
C SER A 56 -17.95 -3.52 10.60
N LEU A 57 -18.60 -2.51 10.05
CA LEU A 57 -17.93 -1.26 9.63
C LEU A 57 -17.23 -0.52 10.77
N TYR A 58 -17.68 -0.71 12.01
CA TYR A 58 -17.05 -0.08 13.18
C TYR A 58 -15.62 -0.54 13.40
N ALA A 59 -15.28 -1.77 13.03
CA ALA A 59 -13.93 -2.28 13.15
C ALA A 59 -12.92 -1.56 12.26
N TYR A 60 -13.40 -0.87 11.22
CA TYR A 60 -12.59 -0.18 10.21
C TYR A 60 -12.76 1.34 10.24
N GLU A 61 -13.21 1.89 11.38
CA GLU A 61 -13.50 3.33 11.49
C GLU A 61 -12.28 4.21 11.19
N GLN A 62 -11.09 3.78 11.57
CA GLN A 62 -9.86 4.53 11.32
C GLN A 62 -9.49 4.51 9.83
N GLU A 63 -9.55 3.36 9.20
CA GLU A 63 -9.26 3.18 7.77
C GLU A 63 -10.30 3.90 6.92
N MET A 64 -11.56 3.87 7.32
CA MET A 64 -12.63 4.59 6.62
C MET A 64 -12.44 6.11 6.65
N LYS A 65 -11.84 6.67 7.69
CA LYS A 65 -11.44 8.08 7.73
C LYS A 65 -10.39 8.41 6.65
N GLN A 66 -9.58 7.45 6.27
CA GLN A 66 -8.62 7.57 5.17
C GLN A 66 -9.24 7.26 3.79
N GLY A 67 -10.50 6.78 3.76
CA GLY A 67 -11.23 6.47 2.54
C GLY A 67 -10.90 5.11 1.91
N PHE A 68 -10.21 4.23 2.62
CA PHE A 68 -9.92 2.86 2.15
C PHE A 68 -9.80 1.89 3.33
N ILE A 69 -9.97 0.61 3.01
CA ILE A 69 -9.72 -0.52 3.92
C ILE A 69 -8.67 -1.42 3.27
N THR A 70 -7.72 -1.93 4.07
CA THR A 70 -6.82 -3.01 3.65
C THR A 70 -7.41 -4.34 4.10
N VAL A 71 -7.51 -5.30 3.18
CA VAL A 71 -8.03 -6.64 3.45
C VAL A 71 -6.93 -7.67 3.33
N GLU A 72 -7.23 -8.91 3.75
CA GLU A 72 -6.32 -10.05 3.65
C GLU A 72 -5.71 -10.15 2.24
N GLY A 73 -4.41 -10.45 2.16
CA GLY A 73 -3.62 -10.39 0.93
C GLY A 73 -3.11 -8.99 0.58
N GLY A 74 -3.25 -8.00 1.47
CA GLY A 74 -2.74 -6.64 1.27
C GLY A 74 -3.49 -5.84 0.22
N HIS A 75 -4.68 -6.28 -0.16
CA HIS A 75 -5.50 -5.60 -1.16
C HIS A 75 -6.15 -4.37 -0.54
N ARG A 76 -6.22 -3.29 -1.31
CA ARG A 76 -6.80 -2.02 -0.86
C ARG A 76 -8.13 -1.75 -1.52
N ILE A 77 -9.11 -1.41 -0.71
CA ILE A 77 -10.46 -1.14 -1.14
C ILE A 77 -10.83 0.29 -0.78
N GLY A 78 -10.80 1.16 -1.78
CA GLY A 78 -11.26 2.54 -1.65
C GLY A 78 -12.78 2.60 -1.71
N MET A 79 -13.36 3.46 -0.87
CA MET A 79 -14.80 3.67 -0.81
C MET A 79 -15.13 5.15 -0.96
N ALA A 80 -16.24 5.44 -1.62
CA ALA A 80 -16.79 6.78 -1.74
C ALA A 80 -18.30 6.76 -1.53
N GLY A 81 -18.79 7.79 -0.83
CA GLY A 81 -20.18 7.98 -0.49
C GLY A 81 -20.38 9.35 0.12
N GLN A 82 -21.40 9.53 0.93
CA GLN A 82 -21.63 10.77 1.67
C GLN A 82 -20.69 10.85 2.89
N ALA A 83 -19.83 11.87 2.93
CA ALA A 83 -18.97 12.11 4.07
C ALA A 83 -19.75 12.67 5.27
N ILE A 84 -19.52 12.13 6.45
CA ILE A 84 -19.95 12.70 7.73
C ILE A 84 -18.76 13.47 8.29
N MET A 85 -18.94 14.78 8.49
CA MET A 85 -17.90 15.68 8.96
C MET A 85 -18.02 15.90 10.48
N GLU A 86 -16.87 15.94 11.17
CA GLU A 86 -16.76 16.33 12.57
C GLU A 86 -15.47 17.15 12.75
N ASN A 87 -15.58 18.34 13.33
CA ASN A 87 -14.46 19.27 13.53
C ASN A 87 -13.62 19.54 12.27
N GLY A 88 -14.28 19.68 11.11
CA GLY A 88 -13.63 19.96 9.83
C GLY A 88 -12.90 18.77 9.19
N ARG A 89 -13.02 17.57 9.77
CA ARG A 89 -12.43 16.32 9.26
C ARG A 89 -13.50 15.29 8.94
N VAL A 90 -13.22 14.39 8.01
CA VAL A 90 -14.10 13.25 7.74
C VAL A 90 -14.09 12.32 8.95
N LYS A 91 -15.27 12.13 9.56
CA LYS A 91 -15.45 11.17 10.65
C LYS A 91 -15.76 9.78 10.12
N ASN A 92 -16.66 9.71 9.13
CA ASN A 92 -17.13 8.45 8.57
C ASN A 92 -17.73 8.66 7.18
N LEU A 93 -18.04 7.58 6.48
CA LEU A 93 -18.80 7.57 5.23
C LEU A 93 -20.18 6.98 5.46
N LYS A 94 -21.19 7.56 4.81
CA LYS A 94 -22.55 7.05 4.78
C LYS A 94 -23.01 6.92 3.31
N TYR A 95 -23.96 6.03 3.04
CA TYR A 95 -24.46 5.79 1.68
C TYR A 95 -23.33 5.58 0.68
N ILE A 96 -22.51 4.55 0.93
CA ILE A 96 -21.41 4.18 0.03
C ILE A 96 -22.02 3.84 -1.33
N SER A 97 -21.60 4.57 -2.36
CA SER A 97 -22.10 4.44 -3.74
C SER A 97 -21.04 3.97 -4.72
N SER A 98 -19.78 3.93 -4.28
CA SER A 98 -18.67 3.51 -5.14
C SER A 98 -17.62 2.77 -4.33
N ILE A 99 -17.10 1.68 -4.93
CA ILE A 99 -16.01 0.88 -4.40
C ILE A 99 -14.95 0.74 -5.48
N HIS A 100 -13.69 0.89 -5.08
CA HIS A 100 -12.54 0.71 -5.95
C HIS A 100 -11.59 -0.34 -5.36
N VAL A 101 -11.56 -1.52 -5.93
CA VAL A 101 -10.68 -2.61 -5.53
C VAL A 101 -9.33 -2.46 -6.22
N ARG A 102 -8.25 -2.51 -5.45
CA ARG A 102 -6.87 -2.53 -5.93
C ARG A 102 -6.20 -3.79 -5.41
N LEU A 103 -5.90 -4.71 -6.30
CA LEU A 103 -5.16 -5.91 -5.91
C LEU A 103 -3.69 -5.56 -5.71
N SER A 104 -3.15 -5.94 -4.57
CA SER A 104 -1.71 -5.86 -4.31
C SER A 104 -0.98 -6.88 -5.17
N HIS A 105 0.16 -6.50 -5.70
CA HIS A 105 1.04 -7.38 -6.46
C HIS A 105 2.47 -7.17 -6.02
N GLU A 106 3.18 -8.25 -5.89
CA GLU A 106 4.61 -8.28 -5.69
C GLU A 106 5.32 -8.54 -7.02
N VAL A 107 6.47 -7.92 -7.18
CA VAL A 107 7.34 -8.13 -8.35
C VAL A 107 8.73 -8.46 -7.82
N ILE A 108 8.91 -9.73 -7.48
CA ILE A 108 10.17 -10.25 -6.94
C ILE A 108 11.28 -10.12 -7.99
N GLY A 109 12.47 -9.67 -7.55
CA GLY A 109 13.63 -9.47 -8.41
C GLY A 109 13.64 -8.16 -9.21
N CYS A 110 12.63 -7.29 -9.04
CA CYS A 110 12.63 -6.01 -9.74
C CYS A 110 13.73 -5.05 -9.27
N ALA A 111 14.28 -5.26 -8.08
CA ALA A 111 15.41 -4.50 -7.52
C ALA A 111 16.78 -5.02 -7.92
N ASP A 112 16.90 -6.18 -8.56
CA ASP A 112 18.20 -6.82 -8.86
C ASP A 112 19.16 -5.91 -9.61
N GLN A 113 18.64 -5.10 -10.53
CA GLN A 113 19.44 -4.16 -11.32
C GLN A 113 19.85 -2.90 -10.56
N VAL A 114 19.24 -2.64 -9.40
CA VAL A 114 19.48 -1.42 -8.60
C VAL A 114 20.61 -1.66 -7.60
N PHE A 115 20.74 -2.86 -7.05
CA PHE A 115 21.72 -3.18 -6.00
C PHE A 115 23.15 -2.80 -6.33
N PRO A 116 23.68 -2.98 -7.56
CA PRO A 116 25.04 -2.55 -7.91
C PRO A 116 25.29 -1.05 -7.73
N TYR A 117 24.24 -0.23 -7.75
CA TYR A 117 24.35 1.23 -7.64
C TYR A 117 24.15 1.74 -6.21
N ILE A 118 23.48 0.97 -5.36
CA ILE A 118 23.16 1.36 -3.98
C ILE A 118 24.05 0.67 -2.95
N THR A 119 25.03 -0.12 -3.41
CA THR A 119 25.95 -0.85 -2.54
C THR A 119 27.40 -0.60 -2.95
N GLY A 120 28.31 -0.56 -1.97
CA GLY A 120 29.73 -0.49 -2.19
C GLY A 120 30.48 -1.06 -0.98
N ASN A 121 31.55 -1.84 -1.22
CA ASN A 121 32.30 -2.51 -0.16
C ASN A 121 31.45 -3.38 0.79
N ARG A 122 30.34 -3.93 0.28
CA ARG A 122 29.31 -4.67 1.04
C ARG A 122 28.50 -3.81 2.01
N GLU A 123 28.58 -2.51 1.90
CA GLU A 123 27.78 -1.55 2.65
C GLU A 123 26.62 -1.03 1.78
N LEU A 124 25.49 -0.72 2.41
CA LEU A 124 24.33 -0.14 1.77
C LEU A 124 24.41 1.38 1.89
N TYR A 125 24.22 2.09 0.77
CA TYR A 125 24.17 3.55 0.77
C TYR A 125 22.78 4.07 1.14
N HIS A 126 22.71 5.23 1.82
CA HIS A 126 21.48 5.98 1.95
C HIS A 126 20.91 6.27 0.57
N THR A 127 19.70 5.85 0.33
CA THR A 127 19.13 5.84 -1.03
C THR A 127 17.80 6.55 -1.08
N LEU A 128 17.65 7.49 -2.00
CA LEU A 128 16.38 8.16 -2.31
C LEU A 128 15.90 7.75 -3.70
N ILE A 129 14.66 7.24 -3.76
CA ILE A 129 14.03 6.82 -5.02
C ILE A 129 13.14 7.96 -5.54
N VAL A 130 13.50 8.55 -6.67
CA VAL A 130 12.76 9.66 -7.28
C VAL A 130 12.20 9.24 -8.64
N SER A 131 10.89 9.36 -8.81
CA SER A 131 10.23 9.17 -10.11
C SER A 131 8.80 9.74 -10.10
N PRO A 132 8.18 9.97 -11.27
CA PRO A 132 6.78 10.35 -11.33
C PRO A 132 5.85 9.34 -10.64
N PRO A 133 4.62 9.75 -10.26
CA PRO A 133 3.61 8.83 -9.74
C PRO A 133 3.32 7.66 -10.68
N GLY A 134 3.03 6.47 -10.12
CA GLY A 134 2.66 5.28 -10.88
C GLY A 134 3.81 4.60 -11.63
N CYS A 135 5.08 5.01 -11.42
CA CYS A 135 6.25 4.39 -12.04
C CYS A 135 6.82 3.17 -11.29
N GLY A 136 6.16 2.74 -10.21
CA GLY A 136 6.53 1.53 -9.49
C GLY A 136 7.55 1.75 -8.34
N LYS A 137 7.67 2.98 -7.80
CA LYS A 137 8.56 3.27 -6.64
C LYS A 137 8.32 2.31 -5.47
N THR A 138 7.08 2.22 -5.00
CA THR A 138 6.71 1.35 -3.86
C THR A 138 6.95 -0.13 -4.17
N THR A 139 6.73 -0.56 -5.42
CA THR A 139 7.04 -1.94 -5.84
C THR A 139 8.54 -2.21 -5.79
N LEU A 140 9.34 -1.26 -6.27
CA LEU A 140 10.81 -1.34 -6.21
C LEU A 140 11.29 -1.34 -4.75
N LEU A 141 10.75 -0.43 -3.93
CA LEU A 141 11.10 -0.31 -2.51
C LEU A 141 10.81 -1.61 -1.74
N ARG A 142 9.66 -2.25 -1.97
CA ARG A 142 9.34 -3.55 -1.36
C ARG A 142 10.39 -4.62 -1.65
N ASP A 143 10.74 -4.80 -2.92
CA ASP A 143 11.72 -5.82 -3.30
C ASP A 143 13.14 -5.47 -2.79
N MET A 144 13.48 -4.17 -2.71
CA MET A 144 14.71 -3.73 -2.05
C MET A 144 14.71 -4.10 -0.56
N ILE A 145 13.64 -3.80 0.17
CA ILE A 145 13.48 -4.15 1.59
C ILE A 145 13.62 -5.65 1.78
N ARG A 146 12.89 -6.46 1.01
CA ARG A 146 12.97 -7.91 1.07
C ARG A 146 14.40 -8.41 0.88
N GLN A 147 15.08 -7.94 -0.15
CA GLN A 147 16.45 -8.37 -0.46
C GLN A 147 17.47 -7.87 0.57
N ILE A 148 17.28 -6.70 1.17
CA ILE A 148 18.13 -6.20 2.26
C ILE A 148 17.91 -7.04 3.52
N SER A 149 16.66 -7.33 3.84
CA SER A 149 16.28 -8.13 5.00
C SER A 149 16.82 -9.57 4.92
N ASP A 150 16.63 -10.23 3.78
CA ASP A 150 17.08 -11.61 3.58
C ASP A 150 18.59 -11.71 3.32
N GLY A 151 19.16 -10.68 2.74
CA GLY A 151 20.48 -10.67 2.17
C GLY A 151 20.50 -11.17 0.72
N ASN A 152 21.50 -10.74 -0.01
CA ASN A 152 21.75 -11.17 -1.38
C ASN A 152 23.26 -11.20 -1.66
N ARG A 153 23.66 -11.36 -2.92
CA ARG A 153 25.08 -11.37 -3.30
C ARG A 153 25.84 -10.07 -3.01
N TRP A 154 25.14 -8.96 -2.78
CA TRP A 154 25.70 -7.62 -2.59
C TRP A 154 25.80 -7.23 -1.11
N VAL A 155 24.80 -7.60 -0.30
CA VAL A 155 24.73 -7.28 1.12
C VAL A 155 24.35 -8.51 1.95
N LYS A 156 24.82 -8.55 3.20
CA LYS A 156 24.31 -9.52 4.18
C LYS A 156 22.91 -9.11 4.62
N GLY A 157 22.11 -10.07 5.10
CA GLY A 157 20.80 -9.80 5.67
C GLY A 157 20.90 -8.87 6.87
N MET A 158 20.07 -7.83 6.88
CA MET A 158 20.08 -6.73 7.87
C MET A 158 18.73 -6.62 8.54
N ALA A 159 18.73 -6.26 9.83
CA ALA A 159 17.50 -5.89 10.53
C ALA A 159 16.92 -4.61 9.91
N THR A 160 15.72 -4.70 9.39
CA THR A 160 15.08 -3.64 8.59
C THR A 160 13.78 -3.19 9.27
N GLY A 161 13.69 -1.91 9.58
CA GLY A 161 12.45 -1.27 10.05
C GLY A 161 11.73 -0.60 8.88
N VAL A 162 10.42 -0.76 8.83
CA VAL A 162 9.56 -0.12 7.82
C VAL A 162 8.51 0.71 8.54
N VAL A 163 8.38 1.98 8.16
CA VAL A 163 7.25 2.81 8.59
C VAL A 163 6.32 3.00 7.41
N ASP A 164 5.14 2.41 7.51
CA ASP A 164 4.15 2.31 6.43
C ASP A 164 2.88 3.07 6.79
N GLU A 165 2.88 4.39 6.56
CA GLU A 165 1.77 5.27 6.96
C GLU A 165 0.43 4.88 6.31
N ARG A 166 0.47 4.30 5.11
CA ARG A 166 -0.72 4.01 4.31
C ARG A 166 -0.90 2.54 3.98
N SER A 167 -0.22 1.65 4.66
CA SER A 167 -0.22 0.21 4.35
C SER A 167 0.10 -0.07 2.87
N GLU A 168 1.01 0.70 2.28
CA GLU A 168 1.37 0.54 0.86
C GLU A 168 2.60 -0.36 0.66
N ILE A 169 3.48 -0.44 1.64
CA ILE A 169 4.68 -1.28 1.61
C ILE A 169 4.34 -2.69 2.09
N GLY A 170 3.96 -2.83 3.36
CA GLY A 170 3.64 -4.12 3.98
C GLY A 170 2.28 -4.67 3.60
N GLY A 171 1.35 -3.79 3.21
CA GLY A 171 -0.04 -4.17 2.98
C GLY A 171 -0.65 -4.80 4.22
N CYS A 172 -0.35 -4.26 5.40
CA CYS A 172 -0.68 -4.90 6.67
C CYS A 172 -2.18 -5.11 6.86
N TYR A 173 -2.51 -6.31 7.31
CA TYR A 173 -3.86 -6.67 7.74
C TYR A 173 -3.81 -7.17 9.17
N ARG A 174 -4.54 -6.51 10.07
CA ARG A 174 -4.54 -6.79 11.53
C ARG A 174 -3.13 -6.82 12.13
N GLY A 175 -2.27 -5.88 11.71
CA GLY A 175 -0.89 -5.77 12.18
C GLY A 175 0.10 -6.78 11.55
N LEU A 176 -0.36 -7.66 10.67
CA LEU A 176 0.49 -8.62 9.98
C LEU A 176 0.75 -8.18 8.54
N GLN A 177 2.00 -8.09 8.17
CA GLN A 177 2.40 -7.82 6.79
C GLN A 177 1.90 -8.92 5.86
N GLN A 178 1.33 -8.53 4.72
CA GLN A 178 0.81 -9.44 3.71
C GLN A 178 1.76 -9.57 2.51
N ASN A 179 2.62 -8.56 2.30
CA ASN A 179 3.67 -8.61 1.31
C ASN A 179 4.93 -9.24 1.91
N ASP A 180 5.70 -9.96 1.10
CA ASP A 180 7.00 -10.49 1.49
C ASP A 180 8.03 -9.36 1.55
N LEU A 181 8.42 -8.98 2.76
CA LEU A 181 9.45 -7.98 3.04
C LEU A 181 10.74 -8.58 3.60
N GLY A 182 10.82 -9.92 3.62
CA GLY A 182 11.96 -10.65 4.15
C GLY A 182 11.89 -10.93 5.66
N MET A 183 12.70 -11.88 6.11
CA MET A 183 12.61 -12.49 7.45
C MET A 183 13.07 -11.60 8.61
N ARG A 184 13.77 -10.48 8.32
CA ARG A 184 14.32 -9.57 9.35
C ARG A 184 13.66 -8.19 9.29
N THR A 185 12.44 -8.11 8.78
CA THR A 185 11.72 -6.85 8.63
C THR A 185 10.61 -6.73 9.67
N ASP A 186 10.65 -5.62 10.40
CA ASP A 186 9.61 -5.18 11.31
C ASP A 186 8.83 -4.02 10.66
N VAL A 187 7.51 -4.06 10.70
CA VAL A 187 6.65 -3.04 10.09
C VAL A 187 5.85 -2.32 11.16
N LEU A 188 5.95 -0.99 11.17
CA LEU A 188 5.08 -0.10 11.92
C LEU A 188 4.07 0.51 10.95
N ASP A 189 2.82 0.08 11.06
CA ASP A 189 1.76 0.39 10.12
C ASP A 189 0.78 1.44 10.66
N GLY A 190 0.28 2.32 9.79
CA GLY A 190 -0.81 3.23 10.11
C GLY A 190 -0.45 4.44 10.98
N CYS A 191 0.83 4.80 11.11
CA CYS A 191 1.26 5.99 11.83
C CYS A 191 1.96 7.01 10.92
N SER A 192 2.09 8.27 11.39
CA SER A 192 2.87 9.27 10.66
C SER A 192 4.34 8.85 10.54
N LYS A 193 4.96 9.17 9.41
CA LYS A 193 6.35 8.76 9.15
C LYS A 193 7.33 9.32 10.16
N ALA A 194 7.22 10.60 10.47
CA ALA A 194 8.14 11.25 11.42
C ALA A 194 8.11 10.61 12.80
N GLU A 195 6.91 10.38 13.36
CA GLU A 195 6.74 9.72 14.66
C GLU A 195 7.16 8.25 14.59
N GLY A 196 6.73 7.55 13.55
CA GLY A 196 7.04 6.13 13.35
C GLY A 196 8.53 5.86 13.20
N MET A 197 9.28 6.71 12.49
CA MET A 197 10.74 6.57 12.35
C MET A 197 11.43 6.67 13.71
N ILE A 198 11.09 7.68 14.50
CA ILE A 198 11.68 7.87 15.84
C ILE A 198 11.33 6.69 16.76
N MET A 199 10.07 6.25 16.72
CA MET A 199 9.61 5.10 17.51
C MET A 199 10.35 3.82 17.10
N MET A 200 10.46 3.54 15.81
CA MET A 200 11.15 2.36 15.28
C MET A 200 12.62 2.33 15.69
N ILE A 201 13.33 3.45 15.57
CA ILE A 201 14.74 3.57 15.99
C ILE A 201 14.91 3.24 17.47
N ARG A 202 14.05 3.81 18.32
CA ARG A 202 14.17 3.66 19.79
C ARG A 202 13.75 2.29 20.29
N SER A 203 12.76 1.66 19.64
CA SER A 203 12.18 0.41 20.14
C SER A 203 12.78 -0.83 19.50
N MET A 204 13.09 -0.79 18.20
CA MET A 204 13.52 -1.97 17.42
C MET A 204 15.00 -1.91 17.02
N GLY A 205 15.62 -0.72 16.98
CA GLY A 205 17.03 -0.54 16.65
C GLY A 205 17.43 -1.13 15.28
N PRO A 206 16.71 -0.82 14.20
CA PRO A 206 17.00 -1.40 12.89
C PRO A 206 18.33 -0.89 12.34
N GLN A 207 19.00 -1.72 11.54
CA GLN A 207 20.18 -1.32 10.77
C GLN A 207 19.82 -0.53 9.52
N VAL A 208 18.63 -0.76 8.98
CA VAL A 208 18.07 -0.06 7.83
C VAL A 208 16.65 0.39 8.17
N LEU A 209 16.35 1.63 7.88
CA LEU A 209 15.01 2.18 8.01
C LEU A 209 14.48 2.54 6.63
N ALA A 210 13.30 2.04 6.30
CA ALA A 210 12.64 2.30 5.03
C ALA A 210 11.29 2.97 5.24
N VAL A 211 11.01 3.98 4.43
CA VAL A 211 9.74 4.70 4.43
C VAL A 211 9.26 4.89 2.99
N ASP A 212 7.95 4.98 2.79
CA ASP A 212 7.38 5.43 1.53
C ASP A 212 7.53 6.97 1.42
N GLU A 213 6.88 7.62 0.62
CA GLU A 213 6.93 9.06 0.32
C GLU A 213 7.45 9.98 1.47
N ILE A 214 8.51 10.76 1.21
CA ILE A 214 8.96 11.85 2.08
C ILE A 214 8.36 13.14 1.52
N GLY A 215 7.52 13.84 2.29
CA GLY A 215 6.78 14.99 1.77
C GLY A 215 6.75 16.21 2.68
N LEU A 216 6.91 16.05 3.99
CA LEU A 216 6.82 17.12 4.97
C LEU A 216 8.21 17.44 5.55
N ALA A 217 8.37 18.68 6.06
CA ALA A 217 9.60 19.07 6.76
C ALA A 217 9.91 18.18 7.95
N GLU A 218 8.88 17.73 8.66
CA GLU A 218 8.97 16.83 9.80
C GLU A 218 9.54 15.44 9.41
N ASP A 219 9.20 14.95 8.21
CA ASP A 219 9.77 13.71 7.68
C ASP A 219 11.29 13.86 7.46
N VAL A 220 11.73 15.02 6.94
CA VAL A 220 13.15 15.31 6.71
C VAL A 220 13.92 15.35 8.03
N HIS A 221 13.38 16.02 9.06
CA HIS A 221 14.00 16.05 10.39
C HIS A 221 14.11 14.67 11.03
N ALA A 222 13.12 13.81 10.82
CA ALA A 222 13.19 12.43 11.31
C ALA A 222 14.25 11.60 10.58
N VAL A 223 14.45 11.82 9.26
CA VAL A 223 15.55 11.21 8.51
C VAL A 223 16.90 11.72 9.02
N GLU A 224 17.06 13.02 9.24
CA GLU A 224 18.29 13.60 9.84
C GLU A 224 18.59 12.93 11.19
N TYR A 225 17.57 12.76 12.06
CA TYR A 225 17.73 12.08 13.35
C TYR A 225 18.17 10.61 13.19
N ALA A 226 17.73 9.93 12.14
CA ALA A 226 18.07 8.54 11.87
C ALA A 226 19.54 8.35 11.38
N THR A 227 20.18 9.43 10.91
CA THR A 227 21.53 9.37 10.33
C THR A 227 22.64 9.80 11.30
N VAL A 228 22.29 10.22 12.51
CA VAL A 228 23.21 10.59 13.60
C VAL A 228 23.42 9.43 14.55
#